data_92c7b2fcaf9d48da80c477860f3c9dcc
#
_entry.id   92c7b2fcaf9d48da80c477860f3c9dcc
#
_cell.length_a   1.000
_cell.length_b   1.000
_cell.length_c   1.000
_cell.angle_alpha   90.00
_cell.angle_beta   90.00
_cell.angle_gamma   90.00
#
_symmetry.space_group_name_H-M   'P 1'
#
loop_
_entity.id
_entity.type
_entity.pdbx_description
1 polymer ?
#
loop_
_entity_poly.entity_id
_entity_poly.type
_entity_poly.pdbx_seq_one_letter_code
_entity_poly.pdbx_strand_id
1 'polypeptide(L)'
;MSRRRNKKKSVWPKILFFVVILVLAAVIFGRKGEEKEKDTVWTEGSMLRIGDTQVDYREGLVYLNAVQQDYEQYYGSDIWNYVVDAQGNTMGGLIKDQTLEQIIYIKVVCQKASELGIVLSEEELHRVDEQTAEYMARLQESDLLLHGVNADIVRRIYSDNLLARKTYEVTTLNVNTDIPDEEAAQRKFQTIAIRNFKIDASGNRAAYEETERLELEARVENLRQQALETENFYKLASVSTENSDMLEVTGGAGDFPKEYEEELLNMKAGEVSSIVKTEDYYYIYYCVSEFDVDATYEKKEEIIADRQEEEFRTRYKEWRGTTHIEVNEEVWDALDFDMESVG
;
A
#
# COMPACT_ATOMS: atom_id res chain seq x y z
N MET A 1 -5.68 -6.88 41.37
CA MET A 1 -4.72 -7.51 40.45
C MET A 1 -4.59 -6.64 39.22
N SER A 2 -3.46 -5.96 39.10
CA SER A 2 -3.18 -4.93 38.08
C SER A 2 -2.87 -5.59 36.73
N ARG A 3 -3.69 -5.34 35.69
CA ARG A 3 -3.40 -5.72 34.31
C ARG A 3 -2.33 -4.77 33.76
N ARG A 4 -1.10 -5.26 33.64
CA ARG A 4 -0.04 -4.59 32.88
C ARG A 4 -0.46 -4.51 31.41
N ARG A 5 -0.82 -3.30 30.95
CA ARG A 5 -0.88 -2.97 29.52
C ARG A 5 0.53 -3.08 28.94
N ASN A 6 0.76 -4.10 28.14
CA ASN A 6 1.94 -4.16 27.27
C ASN A 6 1.85 -3.00 26.26
N LYS A 7 2.63 -1.95 26.50
CA LYS A 7 2.89 -0.93 25.48
C LYS A 7 3.67 -1.62 24.35
N LYS A 8 3.00 -1.90 23.22
CA LYS A 8 3.68 -2.19 21.96
C LYS A 8 4.61 -1.02 21.67
N LYS A 9 5.91 -1.27 21.69
CA LYS A 9 6.91 -0.30 21.26
C LYS A 9 6.59 0.06 19.81
N SER A 10 6.29 1.31 19.57
CA SER A 10 6.06 1.87 18.24
C SER A 10 7.28 1.57 17.35
N VAL A 11 7.05 0.82 16.27
CA VAL A 11 8.04 0.48 15.24
C VAL A 11 8.14 1.62 14.20
N TRP A 12 7.64 2.79 14.54
CA TRP A 12 7.32 3.93 13.67
C TRP A 12 8.48 4.72 13.03
N PRO A 13 9.76 4.65 13.43
CA PRO A 13 10.77 5.42 12.71
C PRO A 13 11.28 4.78 11.40
N LYS A 14 11.01 3.48 11.16
CA LYS A 14 11.54 2.77 9.97
C LYS A 14 10.61 2.79 8.75
N ILE A 15 9.32 3.04 8.92
CA ILE A 15 8.30 2.94 7.87
C ILE A 15 8.05 4.28 7.17
N LEU A 16 8.53 5.40 7.70
CA LEU A 16 8.22 6.75 7.19
C LEU A 16 8.82 7.07 5.81
N PHE A 17 9.74 6.25 5.30
CA PHE A 17 10.34 6.44 3.98
C PHE A 17 9.48 5.86 2.84
N PHE A 18 8.54 4.94 3.10
CA PHE A 18 7.91 4.13 2.07
C PHE A 18 6.37 4.15 2.00
N VAL A 19 5.66 4.69 2.99
CA VAL A 19 4.19 4.49 3.10
C VAL A 19 3.38 5.31 2.08
N VAL A 20 3.93 6.37 1.51
CA VAL A 20 3.19 7.18 0.49
C VAL A 20 3.22 6.54 -0.91
N ILE A 21 3.98 5.46 -1.12
CA ILE A 21 4.36 4.98 -2.45
C ILE A 21 3.52 3.82 -2.97
N LEU A 22 2.98 2.99 -2.11
CA LEU A 22 2.28 1.78 -2.55
C LEU A 22 0.95 2.05 -3.28
N VAL A 23 0.38 3.21 -3.11
CA VAL A 23 -0.93 3.55 -3.68
C VAL A 23 -0.84 4.21 -5.07
N LEU A 24 0.27 4.85 -5.41
CA LEU A 24 0.44 5.52 -6.70
C LEU A 24 1.05 4.65 -7.82
N ALA A 25 1.59 3.48 -7.50
CA ALA A 25 2.27 2.60 -8.47
C ALA A 25 1.35 2.02 -9.57
N ALA A 26 0.04 2.06 -9.41
CA ALA A 26 -0.91 1.48 -10.37
C ALA A 26 -1.20 2.38 -11.59
N VAL A 27 -0.71 3.61 -11.65
CA VAL A 27 -1.12 4.60 -12.69
C VAL A 27 -0.06 4.80 -13.78
N ILE A 28 1.15 4.24 -13.66
CA ILE A 28 2.24 4.62 -14.53
C ILE A 28 2.76 3.42 -15.35
N PHE A 29 1.95 2.92 -16.26
CA PHE A 29 2.47 2.16 -17.42
C PHE A 29 2.22 2.95 -18.70
N GLY A 30 3.24 3.65 -19.14
CA GLY A 30 3.25 4.36 -20.39
C GLY A 30 4.51 5.19 -20.59
N ARG A 31 5.68 4.56 -20.60
CA ARG A 31 6.87 5.19 -21.17
C ARG A 31 6.63 5.34 -22.67
N LYS A 32 5.94 6.41 -23.07
CA LYS A 32 6.01 6.87 -24.44
C LYS A 32 7.31 7.64 -24.57
N GLY A 33 8.20 7.11 -25.39
CA GLY A 33 9.37 7.83 -25.85
C GLY A 33 8.91 9.16 -26.45
N GLU A 34 9.21 10.24 -25.78
CA GLU A 34 9.06 11.58 -26.30
C GLU A 34 10.41 12.11 -26.83
N GLU A 35 10.28 12.67 -27.98
CA GLU A 35 11.23 13.38 -28.82
C GLU A 35 12.50 13.87 -28.13
N LYS A 36 13.63 13.45 -28.68
CA LYS A 36 14.92 14.12 -28.51
C LYS A 36 14.81 15.55 -28.97
N GLU A 37 14.68 16.48 -28.03
CA GLU A 37 14.87 17.88 -28.34
C GLU A 37 15.64 18.57 -27.22
N LYS A 38 16.75 19.16 -27.65
CA LYS A 38 17.73 20.02 -27.01
C LYS A 38 18.83 19.32 -26.22
N ASP A 39 20.06 19.69 -26.60
CA ASP A 39 21.29 19.46 -25.84
C ASP A 39 21.14 20.00 -24.40
N THR A 40 20.58 19.18 -23.52
CA THR A 40 20.50 19.54 -22.10
C THR A 40 21.90 19.58 -21.55
N VAL A 41 22.30 20.73 -21.03
CA VAL A 41 23.55 20.85 -20.30
C VAL A 41 23.36 20.23 -18.92
N TRP A 42 23.84 19.01 -18.75
CA TRP A 42 23.86 18.34 -17.46
C TRP A 42 24.98 18.90 -16.57
N THR A 43 24.64 19.18 -15.31
CA THR A 43 25.67 19.38 -14.29
C THR A 43 26.31 18.01 -13.98
N GLU A 44 27.62 18.00 -13.73
CA GLU A 44 28.32 16.76 -13.39
C GLU A 44 27.62 16.02 -12.25
N GLY A 45 27.32 14.72 -12.46
CA GLY A 45 26.62 13.88 -11.50
C GLY A 45 25.10 14.05 -11.45
N SER A 46 24.50 14.83 -12.34
CA SER A 46 23.03 14.95 -12.39
C SER A 46 22.38 13.77 -13.12
N MET A 47 21.47 13.08 -12.43
CA MET A 47 20.72 11.93 -12.97
C MET A 47 19.34 12.29 -13.48
N LEU A 48 18.76 13.41 -13.03
CA LEU A 48 17.37 13.76 -13.30
C LEU A 48 17.24 15.28 -13.35
N ARG A 49 16.38 15.79 -14.24
CA ARG A 49 15.96 17.19 -14.31
C ARG A 49 14.45 17.30 -14.19
N ILE A 50 13.99 18.15 -13.28
CA ILE A 50 12.58 18.48 -13.06
C ILE A 50 12.42 20.00 -13.18
N GLY A 51 11.79 20.45 -14.27
CA GLY A 51 11.79 21.87 -14.61
C GLY A 51 13.22 22.42 -14.74
N ASP A 52 13.58 23.39 -13.91
CA ASP A 52 14.91 23.99 -13.88
C ASP A 52 15.85 23.35 -12.84
N THR A 53 15.36 22.41 -12.03
CA THR A 53 16.14 21.78 -10.95
C THR A 53 16.78 20.48 -11.45
N GLN A 54 18.08 20.32 -11.21
CA GLN A 54 18.79 19.08 -11.46
C GLN A 54 18.98 18.31 -10.14
N VAL A 55 18.81 16.98 -10.19
CA VAL A 55 18.91 16.07 -9.06
C VAL A 55 20.19 15.26 -9.17
N ASP A 56 20.99 15.29 -8.13
CA ASP A 56 22.26 14.61 -8.03
C ASP A 56 22.08 13.08 -7.91
N TYR A 57 22.92 12.28 -8.58
CA TYR A 57 22.89 10.82 -8.53
C TYR A 57 23.03 10.25 -7.10
N ARG A 58 23.69 10.98 -6.20
CA ARG A 58 23.84 10.59 -4.79
C ARG A 58 22.52 10.57 -4.04
N GLU A 59 21.53 11.35 -4.46
CA GLU A 59 20.16 11.19 -3.95
C GLU A 59 19.59 9.84 -4.39
N GLY A 60 19.77 9.45 -5.66
CA GLY A 60 19.38 8.14 -6.17
C GLY A 60 20.01 6.98 -5.41
N LEU A 61 21.33 7.08 -5.09
CA LEU A 61 22.03 6.08 -4.28
C LEU A 61 21.40 5.91 -2.91
N VAL A 62 21.01 6.99 -2.24
CA VAL A 62 20.36 6.91 -0.92
C VAL A 62 19.01 6.20 -1.02
N TYR A 63 18.19 6.50 -2.04
CA TYR A 63 16.93 5.83 -2.25
C TYR A 63 17.11 4.35 -2.58
N LEU A 64 18.00 4.00 -3.52
CA LEU A 64 18.27 2.62 -3.89
C LEU A 64 18.80 1.79 -2.71
N ASN A 65 19.74 2.36 -1.92
CA ASN A 65 20.27 1.68 -0.72
C ASN A 65 19.19 1.43 0.33
N ALA A 66 18.27 2.38 0.55
CA ALA A 66 17.17 2.18 1.48
C ALA A 66 16.24 1.04 1.04
N VAL A 67 15.91 0.99 -0.26
CA VAL A 67 15.11 -0.10 -0.85
C VAL A 67 15.85 -1.44 -0.75
N GLN A 68 17.15 -1.43 -1.06
CA GLN A 68 17.99 -2.62 -0.98
C GLN A 68 17.96 -3.23 0.42
N GLN A 69 18.19 -2.44 1.46
CA GLN A 69 18.18 -2.91 2.85
C GLN A 69 16.83 -3.53 3.24
N ASP A 70 15.71 -2.92 2.81
CA ASP A 70 14.38 -3.42 3.13
C ASP A 70 14.09 -4.76 2.42
N TYR A 71 14.40 -4.88 1.14
CA TYR A 71 14.13 -6.10 0.38
C TYR A 71 15.06 -7.25 0.79
N GLU A 72 16.36 -7.00 0.93
CA GLU A 72 17.33 -8.04 1.28
C GLU A 72 17.11 -8.59 2.68
N GLN A 73 16.57 -7.81 3.61
CA GLN A 73 16.20 -8.29 4.94
C GLN A 73 15.17 -9.45 4.88
N TYR A 74 14.27 -9.46 3.89
CA TYR A 74 13.19 -10.44 3.78
C TYR A 74 13.47 -11.53 2.74
N TYR A 75 14.17 -11.19 1.66
CA TYR A 75 14.30 -12.04 0.48
C TYR A 75 15.74 -12.43 0.16
N GLY A 76 16.74 -11.81 0.81
CA GLY A 76 18.15 -11.98 0.47
C GLY A 76 18.57 -11.26 -0.80
N SER A 77 19.89 -11.18 -1.06
CA SER A 77 20.45 -10.43 -2.21
C SER A 77 20.14 -11.03 -3.58
N ASP A 78 19.83 -12.32 -3.66
CA ASP A 78 19.49 -13.00 -4.94
C ASP A 78 18.21 -12.44 -5.58
N ILE A 79 17.38 -11.71 -4.81
CA ILE A 79 16.11 -11.13 -5.28
C ILE A 79 16.29 -10.23 -6.51
N TRP A 80 17.40 -9.52 -6.61
CA TRP A 80 17.63 -8.55 -7.68
C TRP A 80 17.73 -9.20 -9.08
N ASN A 81 18.22 -10.44 -9.13
CA ASN A 81 18.37 -11.22 -10.35
C ASN A 81 17.14 -12.07 -10.68
N TYR A 82 16.11 -12.04 -9.85
CA TYR A 82 14.89 -12.81 -10.08
C TYR A 82 14.13 -12.27 -11.29
N VAL A 83 13.90 -13.14 -12.30
CA VAL A 83 13.16 -12.79 -13.52
C VAL A 83 11.67 -12.75 -13.23
N VAL A 84 11.03 -11.61 -13.47
CA VAL A 84 9.63 -11.35 -13.11
C VAL A 84 8.63 -11.57 -14.24
N ASP A 85 9.11 -11.60 -15.50
CA ASP A 85 8.24 -11.77 -16.67
C ASP A 85 8.91 -12.55 -17.82
N ALA A 86 8.12 -12.85 -18.86
CA ALA A 86 8.57 -13.58 -20.04
C ALA A 86 9.53 -12.77 -20.95
N GLN A 87 9.66 -11.47 -20.74
CA GLN A 87 10.55 -10.56 -21.45
C GLN A 87 11.97 -10.58 -20.87
N GLY A 88 12.14 -11.19 -19.70
CA GLY A 88 13.41 -11.29 -19.00
C GLY A 88 13.71 -10.10 -18.08
N ASN A 89 12.70 -9.28 -17.78
CA ASN A 89 12.86 -8.21 -16.81
C ASN A 89 13.14 -8.80 -15.43
N THR A 90 14.06 -8.17 -14.69
CA THR A 90 14.42 -8.60 -13.33
C THR A 90 13.70 -7.78 -12.26
N MET A 91 13.63 -8.34 -11.07
CA MET A 91 13.13 -7.60 -9.90
C MET A 91 13.96 -6.34 -9.65
N GLY A 92 15.28 -6.41 -9.81
CA GLY A 92 16.18 -5.25 -9.70
C GLY A 92 15.79 -4.14 -10.67
N GLY A 93 15.60 -4.46 -11.97
CA GLY A 93 15.16 -3.48 -12.95
C GLY A 93 13.81 -2.86 -12.61
N LEU A 94 12.82 -3.68 -12.24
CA LEU A 94 11.49 -3.20 -11.85
C LEU A 94 11.54 -2.25 -10.65
N ILE A 95 12.25 -2.62 -9.60
CA ILE A 95 12.36 -1.80 -8.39
C ILE A 95 13.17 -0.53 -8.64
N LYS A 96 14.19 -0.59 -9.49
CA LYS A 96 14.95 0.58 -9.91
C LYS A 96 14.07 1.60 -10.63
N ASP A 97 13.25 1.15 -11.59
CA ASP A 97 12.28 2.01 -12.29
C ASP A 97 11.25 2.62 -11.33
N GLN A 98 10.74 1.84 -10.39
CA GLN A 98 9.82 2.33 -9.36
C GLN A 98 10.48 3.38 -8.45
N THR A 99 11.75 3.18 -8.10
CA THR A 99 12.51 4.15 -7.29
C THR A 99 12.71 5.47 -8.02
N LEU A 100 13.02 5.43 -9.34
CA LEU A 100 13.11 6.64 -10.16
C LEU A 100 11.78 7.41 -10.19
N GLU A 101 10.68 6.71 -10.44
CA GLU A 101 9.35 7.32 -10.46
C GLU A 101 8.96 7.92 -9.10
N GLN A 102 9.40 7.32 -8.00
CA GLN A 102 9.25 7.89 -6.67
C GLN A 102 10.01 9.21 -6.51
N ILE A 103 11.27 9.25 -6.94
CA ILE A 103 12.07 10.47 -6.89
C ILE A 103 11.41 11.56 -7.74
N ILE A 104 10.99 11.23 -8.95
CA ILE A 104 10.26 12.13 -9.85
C ILE A 104 9.01 12.68 -9.15
N TYR A 105 8.20 11.79 -8.54
CA TYR A 105 7.00 12.18 -7.80
C TYR A 105 7.32 13.23 -6.73
N ILE A 106 8.28 12.96 -5.85
CA ILE A 106 8.66 13.84 -4.76
C ILE A 106 9.10 15.20 -5.31
N LYS A 107 9.96 15.21 -6.32
CA LYS A 107 10.50 16.47 -6.89
C LYS A 107 9.43 17.30 -7.60
N VAL A 108 8.52 16.68 -8.36
CA VAL A 108 7.37 17.36 -8.98
C VAL A 108 6.48 17.99 -7.92
N VAL A 109 6.16 17.25 -6.85
CA VAL A 109 5.34 17.76 -5.75
C VAL A 109 6.04 18.92 -5.03
N CYS A 110 7.34 18.82 -4.76
CA CYS A 110 8.12 19.89 -4.14
C CYS A 110 8.18 21.16 -5.01
N GLN A 111 8.30 21.02 -6.34
CA GLN A 111 8.22 22.16 -7.25
C GLN A 111 6.87 22.85 -7.13
N LYS A 112 5.77 22.09 -7.12
CA LYS A 112 4.42 22.63 -6.96
C LYS A 112 4.16 23.20 -5.57
N ALA A 113 4.75 22.64 -4.52
CA ALA A 113 4.73 23.22 -3.18
C ALA A 113 5.27 24.67 -3.20
N SER A 114 6.40 24.87 -3.86
CA SER A 114 7.00 26.21 -4.00
C SER A 114 6.07 27.19 -4.75
N GLU A 115 5.45 26.76 -5.85
CA GLU A 115 4.50 27.56 -6.62
C GLU A 115 3.25 27.92 -5.79
N LEU A 116 2.82 27.03 -4.90
CA LEU A 116 1.67 27.20 -4.02
C LEU A 116 2.00 27.95 -2.71
N GLY A 117 3.28 28.29 -2.48
CA GLY A 117 3.75 28.95 -1.26
C GLY A 117 3.73 28.03 -0.03
N ILE A 118 3.73 26.70 -0.23
CA ILE A 118 3.80 25.72 0.85
C ILE A 118 5.27 25.54 1.23
N VAL A 119 5.60 25.78 2.49
CA VAL A 119 6.97 25.72 3.01
C VAL A 119 7.00 24.96 4.34
N LEU A 120 8.13 24.37 4.67
CA LEU A 120 8.36 23.77 5.99
C LEU A 120 8.52 24.87 7.05
N SER A 121 7.93 24.63 8.23
CA SER A 121 8.12 25.49 9.41
C SER A 121 9.50 25.26 10.03
N GLU A 122 9.91 26.16 10.94
CA GLU A 122 11.15 26.00 11.72
C GLU A 122 11.18 24.71 12.52
N GLU A 123 10.05 24.30 13.11
CA GLU A 123 9.92 23.04 13.86
C GLU A 123 10.07 21.82 12.94
N GLU A 124 9.49 21.87 11.74
CA GLU A 124 9.63 20.81 10.72
C GLU A 124 11.07 20.71 10.23
N LEU A 125 11.74 21.83 10.00
CA LEU A 125 13.17 21.86 9.63
C LEU A 125 14.07 21.34 10.75
N HIS A 126 13.78 21.64 12.01
CA HIS A 126 14.51 21.08 13.14
C HIS A 126 14.39 19.54 13.20
N ARG A 127 13.19 19.00 12.97
CA ARG A 127 13.01 17.53 12.86
C ARG A 127 13.80 16.91 11.71
N VAL A 128 13.88 17.61 10.57
CA VAL A 128 14.71 17.18 9.43
C VAL A 128 16.19 17.14 9.84
N ASP A 129 16.67 18.15 10.58
CA ASP A 129 18.07 18.22 11.02
C ASP A 129 18.39 17.07 12.00
N GLU A 130 17.50 16.76 12.94
CA GLU A 130 17.65 15.61 13.85
C GLU A 130 17.69 14.28 13.10
N GLN A 131 16.75 14.06 12.17
CA GLN A 131 16.70 12.84 11.35
C GLN A 131 17.94 12.69 10.46
N THR A 132 18.42 13.81 9.90
CA THR A 132 19.66 13.84 9.12
C THR A 132 20.86 13.42 9.97
N ALA A 133 21.01 13.99 11.16
CA ALA A 133 22.10 13.64 12.07
C ALA A 133 22.05 12.16 12.49
N GLU A 134 20.86 11.64 12.77
CA GLU A 134 20.66 10.23 13.11
C GLU A 134 21.02 9.29 11.95
N TYR A 135 20.61 9.64 10.73
CA TYR A 135 20.94 8.86 9.53
C TYR A 135 22.45 8.88 9.26
N MET A 136 23.08 10.05 9.28
CA MET A 136 24.52 10.19 9.07
C MET A 136 25.36 9.44 10.13
N ALA A 137 24.88 9.39 11.38
CA ALA A 137 25.55 8.62 12.43
C ALA A 137 25.55 7.11 12.15
N ARG A 138 24.53 6.59 11.44
CA ARG A 138 24.45 5.18 11.03
C ARG A 138 25.30 4.86 9.81
N LEU A 139 25.64 5.86 9.00
CA LEU A 139 26.44 5.68 7.77
C LEU A 139 27.96 5.62 8.01
N GLN A 140 28.45 5.67 9.24
CA GLN A 140 29.89 5.85 9.56
C GLN A 140 30.86 4.86 8.90
N GLU A 141 30.38 3.73 8.40
CA GLU A 141 31.18 2.70 7.72
C GLU A 141 30.49 2.20 6.43
N SER A 142 29.61 3.01 5.80
CA SER A 142 28.88 2.58 4.62
C SER A 142 29.51 3.09 3.32
N ASP A 143 29.31 2.31 2.25
CA ASP A 143 29.76 2.64 0.89
C ASP A 143 29.18 3.97 0.37
N LEU A 144 28.01 4.39 0.86
CA LEU A 144 27.40 5.67 0.52
C LEU A 144 28.32 6.87 0.82
N LEU A 145 29.10 6.82 1.90
CA LEU A 145 30.08 7.86 2.21
C LEU A 145 31.24 7.86 1.21
N LEU A 146 31.68 6.69 0.74
CA LEU A 146 32.73 6.59 -0.29
C LEU A 146 32.25 7.18 -1.63
N HIS A 147 30.97 7.11 -1.93
CA HIS A 147 30.34 7.74 -3.10
C HIS A 147 30.01 9.22 -2.89
N GLY A 148 30.42 9.82 -1.77
CA GLY A 148 30.29 11.26 -1.50
C GLY A 148 28.89 11.68 -1.00
N VAL A 149 28.05 10.75 -0.53
CA VAL A 149 26.82 11.10 0.19
C VAL A 149 27.19 11.82 1.47
N ASN A 150 26.56 12.96 1.72
CA ASN A 150 26.85 13.82 2.87
C ASN A 150 25.56 14.34 3.51
N ALA A 151 25.70 15.06 4.62
CA ALA A 151 24.59 15.59 5.37
C ALA A 151 23.66 16.51 4.56
N ASP A 152 24.19 17.29 3.62
CA ASP A 152 23.37 18.20 2.82
C ASP A 152 22.45 17.45 1.86
N ILE A 153 22.94 16.34 1.27
CA ILE A 153 22.15 15.46 0.40
C ILE A 153 21.04 14.78 1.21
N VAL A 154 21.40 14.19 2.34
CA VAL A 154 20.45 13.51 3.23
C VAL A 154 19.40 14.48 3.76
N ARG A 155 19.82 15.66 4.20
CA ARG A 155 18.92 16.74 4.66
C ARG A 155 17.93 17.15 3.58
N ARG A 156 18.38 17.29 2.35
CA ARG A 156 17.50 17.61 1.20
C ARG A 156 16.47 16.52 0.98
N ILE A 157 16.88 15.25 0.99
CA ILE A 157 15.96 14.11 0.85
C ILE A 157 14.88 14.15 1.94
N TYR A 158 15.23 14.33 3.21
CA TYR A 158 14.27 14.43 4.29
C TYR A 158 13.34 15.64 4.17
N SER A 159 13.91 16.80 3.79
CA SER A 159 13.12 18.02 3.55
C SER A 159 12.10 17.81 2.44
N ASP A 160 12.52 17.25 1.31
CA ASP A 160 11.66 17.05 0.14
C ASP A 160 10.54 16.05 0.46
N ASN A 161 10.83 14.95 1.14
CA ASN A 161 9.82 13.98 1.56
C ASN A 161 8.79 14.61 2.52
N LEU A 162 9.26 15.40 3.49
CA LEU A 162 8.38 16.09 4.43
C LEU A 162 7.54 17.16 3.73
N LEU A 163 8.13 17.92 2.80
CA LEU A 163 7.43 18.92 2.01
C LEU A 163 6.39 18.29 1.08
N ALA A 164 6.71 17.17 0.44
CA ALA A 164 5.77 16.45 -0.42
C ALA A 164 4.56 15.95 0.39
N ARG A 165 4.79 15.38 1.60
CA ARG A 165 3.70 14.99 2.50
C ARG A 165 2.84 16.18 2.93
N LYS A 166 3.47 17.28 3.34
CA LYS A 166 2.77 18.51 3.71
C LYS A 166 1.93 19.06 2.55
N THR A 167 2.44 18.95 1.33
CA THR A 167 1.72 19.39 0.13
C THR A 167 0.48 18.52 -0.10
N TYR A 168 0.59 17.21 0.07
CA TYR A 168 -0.56 16.31 0.07
C TYR A 168 -1.60 16.76 1.11
N GLU A 169 -1.19 16.91 2.36
CA GLU A 169 -2.08 17.31 3.47
C GLU A 169 -2.79 18.64 3.17
N VAL A 170 -2.05 19.68 2.75
CA VAL A 170 -2.60 21.00 2.48
C VAL A 170 -3.53 21.02 1.27
N THR A 171 -3.18 20.31 0.19
CA THR A 171 -3.96 20.34 -1.06
C THR A 171 -5.19 19.47 -1.01
N THR A 172 -5.29 18.55 -0.04
CA THR A 172 -6.46 17.68 0.18
C THR A 172 -7.35 18.11 1.35
N LEU A 173 -7.04 19.22 2.03
CA LEU A 173 -7.82 19.73 3.17
C LEU A 173 -9.30 20.01 2.83
N ASN A 174 -9.61 20.30 1.58
CA ASN A 174 -10.97 20.71 1.16
C ASN A 174 -11.82 19.54 0.64
N VAL A 175 -11.35 18.29 0.73
CA VAL A 175 -12.21 17.15 0.40
C VAL A 175 -13.38 17.08 1.37
N ASN A 176 -14.52 16.60 0.88
CA ASN A 176 -15.68 16.41 1.75
C ASN A 176 -15.43 15.31 2.76
N THR A 177 -15.36 15.70 4.04
CA THR A 177 -15.18 14.81 5.20
C THR A 177 -16.50 14.51 5.92
N ASP A 178 -17.60 15.11 5.49
CA ASP A 178 -18.93 14.79 6.01
C ASP A 178 -19.46 13.53 5.31
N ILE A 179 -19.27 12.39 5.95
CA ILE A 179 -19.68 11.07 5.45
C ILE A 179 -20.95 10.67 6.22
N PRO A 180 -22.11 10.57 5.53
CA PRO A 180 -23.33 10.08 6.14
C PRO A 180 -23.16 8.64 6.67
N ASP A 181 -23.86 8.31 7.76
CA ASP A 181 -23.83 6.94 8.29
C ASP A 181 -24.28 5.91 7.25
N GLU A 182 -25.23 6.26 6.40
CA GLU A 182 -25.76 5.38 5.35
C GLU A 182 -24.68 4.99 4.31
N GLU A 183 -23.71 5.87 4.05
CA GLU A 183 -22.60 5.61 3.11
C GLU A 183 -21.54 4.67 3.70
N ALA A 184 -21.31 4.79 5.01
CA ALA A 184 -20.24 4.09 5.71
C ALA A 184 -20.74 2.96 6.63
N ALA A 185 -22.06 2.78 6.75
CA ALA A 185 -22.64 1.84 7.69
C ALA A 185 -22.03 0.44 7.57
N GLN A 186 -21.49 -0.05 8.67
CA GLN A 186 -20.95 -1.40 8.79
C GLN A 186 -21.82 -2.22 9.72
N ARG A 187 -21.99 -3.48 9.37
CA ARG A 187 -22.71 -4.49 10.15
C ARG A 187 -21.73 -5.51 10.68
N LYS A 188 -22.06 -6.10 11.82
CA LYS A 188 -21.24 -7.19 12.37
C LYS A 188 -21.92 -8.53 12.15
N PHE A 189 -21.14 -9.47 11.62
CA PHE A 189 -21.58 -10.85 11.38
C PHE A 189 -20.65 -11.85 12.06
N GLN A 190 -21.21 -13.01 12.39
CA GLN A 190 -20.47 -14.26 12.57
C GLN A 190 -20.72 -15.14 11.36
N THR A 191 -19.73 -15.91 10.91
CA THR A 191 -19.85 -16.68 9.69
C THR A 191 -19.39 -18.12 9.84
N ILE A 192 -20.04 -19.02 9.10
CA ILE A 192 -19.52 -20.34 8.79
C ILE A 192 -19.01 -20.25 7.35
N ALA A 193 -17.72 -20.47 7.14
CA ALA A 193 -17.07 -20.46 5.84
C ALA A 193 -16.58 -21.87 5.49
N ILE A 194 -17.15 -22.48 4.44
CA ILE A 194 -16.83 -23.83 3.96
C ILE A 194 -16.20 -23.72 2.58
N ARG A 195 -15.01 -24.29 2.38
CA ARG A 195 -14.30 -24.21 1.09
C ARG A 195 -15.06 -24.83 -0.04
N ASN A 196 -15.12 -24.12 -1.18
CA ASN A 196 -15.70 -24.60 -2.43
C ASN A 196 -14.62 -25.23 -3.35
N PHE A 197 -13.49 -25.66 -2.79
CA PHE A 197 -12.40 -26.33 -3.48
C PHE A 197 -11.69 -27.29 -2.55
N LYS A 198 -11.00 -28.28 -3.11
CA LYS A 198 -10.10 -29.18 -2.37
C LYS A 198 -8.63 -28.89 -2.67
N ILE A 199 -7.76 -29.29 -1.77
CA ILE A 199 -6.31 -29.29 -1.99
C ILE A 199 -5.93 -30.68 -2.43
N ASP A 200 -5.30 -30.80 -3.60
CA ASP A 200 -4.81 -32.08 -4.13
C ASP A 200 -3.57 -32.58 -3.41
N ALA A 201 -3.10 -33.78 -3.77
CA ALA A 201 -1.95 -34.42 -3.16
C ALA A 201 -0.63 -33.64 -3.39
N SER A 202 -0.61 -32.74 -4.37
CA SER A 202 0.54 -31.87 -4.70
C SER A 202 0.45 -30.51 -3.99
N GLY A 203 -0.61 -30.27 -3.20
CA GLY A 203 -0.84 -29.00 -2.52
C GLY A 203 -1.52 -27.93 -3.36
N ASN A 204 -1.99 -28.27 -4.56
CA ASN A 204 -2.66 -27.35 -5.46
C ASN A 204 -4.18 -27.33 -5.22
N ARG A 205 -4.78 -26.19 -5.56
CA ARG A 205 -6.23 -26.05 -5.55
C ARG A 205 -6.85 -26.86 -6.70
N ALA A 206 -7.88 -27.65 -6.39
CA ALA A 206 -8.62 -28.44 -7.34
C ALA A 206 -10.13 -28.33 -7.11
N ALA A 207 -10.92 -28.39 -8.19
CA ALA A 207 -12.37 -28.44 -8.08
C ALA A 207 -12.84 -29.78 -7.52
N TYR A 208 -14.00 -29.78 -6.87
CA TYR A 208 -14.70 -31.01 -6.50
C TYR A 208 -15.31 -31.71 -7.72
N GLU A 209 -15.26 -33.05 -7.71
CA GLU A 209 -16.03 -33.87 -8.66
C GLU A 209 -17.55 -33.71 -8.35
N GLU A 210 -18.40 -34.05 -9.34
CA GLU A 210 -19.82 -33.81 -9.25
C GLU A 210 -20.48 -34.44 -7.98
N THR A 211 -20.09 -35.67 -7.65
CA THR A 211 -20.59 -36.37 -6.44
C THR A 211 -20.11 -35.72 -5.16
N GLU A 212 -18.85 -35.33 -5.11
CA GLU A 212 -18.24 -34.62 -3.96
C GLU A 212 -18.91 -33.26 -3.77
N ARG A 213 -19.20 -32.56 -4.86
CA ARG A 213 -19.87 -31.26 -4.86
C ARG A 213 -21.28 -31.36 -4.29
N LEU A 214 -22.06 -32.39 -4.67
CA LEU A 214 -23.37 -32.62 -4.13
C LEU A 214 -23.34 -32.95 -2.62
N GLU A 215 -22.36 -33.74 -2.18
CA GLU A 215 -22.16 -34.03 -0.75
C GLU A 215 -21.78 -32.76 0.03
N LEU A 216 -20.92 -31.89 -0.55
CA LEU A 216 -20.57 -30.61 0.04
C LEU A 216 -21.78 -29.69 0.17
N GLU A 217 -22.57 -29.54 -0.88
CA GLU A 217 -23.79 -28.72 -0.86
C GLU A 217 -24.81 -29.25 0.17
N ALA A 218 -24.99 -30.57 0.28
CA ALA A 218 -25.84 -31.17 1.32
C ALA A 218 -25.30 -30.92 2.75
N ARG A 219 -23.96 -30.95 2.93
CA ARG A 219 -23.28 -30.58 4.20
C ARG A 219 -23.55 -29.12 4.56
N VAL A 220 -23.40 -28.21 3.62
CA VAL A 220 -23.62 -26.78 3.84
C VAL A 220 -25.06 -26.48 4.18
N GLU A 221 -26.04 -27.13 3.48
CA GLU A 221 -27.45 -26.99 3.80
C GLU A 221 -27.78 -27.53 5.21
N ASN A 222 -27.18 -28.65 5.61
CA ASN A 222 -27.33 -29.17 6.97
C ASN A 222 -26.77 -28.20 8.02
N LEU A 223 -25.61 -27.58 7.77
CA LEU A 223 -25.04 -26.57 8.65
C LEU A 223 -25.97 -25.35 8.76
N ARG A 224 -26.60 -24.94 7.67
CA ARG A 224 -27.55 -23.84 7.69
C ARG A 224 -28.80 -24.18 8.54
N GLN A 225 -29.31 -25.39 8.46
CA GLN A 225 -30.44 -25.84 9.31
C GLN A 225 -30.03 -25.83 10.79
N GLN A 226 -28.81 -26.31 11.13
CA GLN A 226 -28.28 -26.24 12.49
C GLN A 226 -28.14 -24.78 12.95
N ALA A 227 -27.71 -23.88 12.05
CA ALA A 227 -27.54 -22.45 12.32
C ALA A 227 -28.89 -21.78 12.65
N LEU A 228 -29.98 -22.19 12.01
CA LEU A 228 -31.33 -21.69 12.28
C LEU A 228 -31.89 -22.16 13.62
N GLU A 229 -31.43 -23.31 14.14
CA GLU A 229 -31.96 -23.96 15.34
C GLU A 229 -31.08 -23.72 16.59
N THR A 230 -29.81 -23.28 16.40
CA THR A 230 -28.87 -23.14 17.51
C THR A 230 -29.13 -21.89 18.37
N GLU A 231 -29.01 -22.05 19.68
CA GLU A 231 -28.99 -20.91 20.61
C GLU A 231 -27.63 -20.17 20.62
N ASN A 232 -26.58 -20.76 20.03
CA ASN A 232 -25.25 -20.21 20.03
C ASN A 232 -24.57 -20.42 18.69
N PHE A 233 -24.81 -19.49 17.76
CA PHE A 233 -24.23 -19.52 16.43
C PHE A 233 -22.71 -19.51 16.47
N TYR A 234 -22.09 -18.68 17.33
CA TYR A 234 -20.63 -18.58 17.46
C TYR A 234 -19.98 -19.93 17.76
N LYS A 235 -20.59 -20.72 18.67
CA LYS A 235 -20.08 -22.05 19.00
C LYS A 235 -20.18 -23.00 17.79
N LEU A 236 -21.27 -22.98 17.06
CA LEU A 236 -21.42 -23.77 15.84
C LEU A 236 -20.41 -23.32 14.77
N ALA A 237 -20.27 -22.01 14.54
CA ALA A 237 -19.35 -21.45 13.57
C ALA A 237 -17.90 -21.78 13.92
N SER A 238 -17.49 -21.66 15.19
CA SER A 238 -16.10 -21.91 15.64
C SER A 238 -15.61 -23.34 15.42
N VAL A 239 -16.53 -24.32 15.35
CA VAL A 239 -16.17 -25.74 15.10
C VAL A 239 -16.41 -26.18 13.65
N SER A 240 -17.15 -25.38 12.87
CA SER A 240 -17.57 -25.75 11.50
C SER A 240 -16.82 -24.97 10.43
N THR A 241 -16.41 -23.73 10.71
CA THR A 241 -15.71 -22.89 9.73
C THR A 241 -14.34 -23.46 9.38
N GLU A 242 -14.01 -23.43 8.10
CA GLU A 242 -12.73 -23.87 7.56
C GLU A 242 -11.75 -22.71 7.31
N ASN A 243 -12.16 -21.49 7.64
CA ASN A 243 -11.35 -20.29 7.64
C ASN A 243 -11.63 -19.46 8.90
N SER A 244 -10.73 -19.56 9.88
CA SER A 244 -10.87 -18.89 11.18
C SER A 244 -10.88 -17.35 11.08
N ASP A 245 -10.24 -16.78 10.07
CA ASP A 245 -10.18 -15.34 9.87
C ASP A 245 -11.52 -14.76 9.44
N MET A 246 -12.41 -15.64 8.94
CA MET A 246 -13.77 -15.28 8.52
C MET A 246 -14.82 -15.52 9.62
N LEU A 247 -14.42 -15.94 10.83
CA LEU A 247 -15.37 -16.29 11.90
C LEU A 247 -16.19 -15.08 12.38
N GLU A 248 -15.56 -13.92 12.47
CA GLU A 248 -16.22 -12.65 12.75
C GLU A 248 -15.79 -11.65 11.68
N VAL A 249 -16.76 -11.06 11.00
CA VAL A 249 -16.52 -10.09 9.93
C VAL A 249 -17.44 -8.90 10.10
N THR A 250 -16.98 -7.74 9.63
CA THR A 250 -17.79 -6.55 9.42
C THR A 250 -17.96 -6.32 7.93
N GLY A 251 -19.05 -5.71 7.53
CA GLY A 251 -19.26 -5.35 6.13
C GLY A 251 -20.47 -4.45 5.96
N GLY A 252 -20.41 -3.63 4.92
CA GLY A 252 -21.43 -2.69 4.49
C GLY A 252 -21.69 -2.76 2.99
N ALA A 253 -22.23 -1.70 2.44
CA ALA A 253 -22.49 -1.61 1.01
C ALA A 253 -21.19 -1.72 0.19
N GLY A 254 -21.16 -2.60 -0.80
CA GLY A 254 -20.02 -2.89 -1.66
C GLY A 254 -19.09 -4.01 -1.17
N ASP A 255 -19.24 -4.49 0.07
CA ASP A 255 -18.36 -5.51 0.65
C ASP A 255 -18.85 -6.95 0.39
N PHE A 256 -20.07 -7.11 -0.11
CA PHE A 256 -20.69 -8.41 -0.35
C PHE A 256 -20.85 -8.72 -1.84
N PRO A 257 -20.97 -10.02 -2.23
CA PRO A 257 -21.33 -10.37 -3.60
C PRO A 257 -22.70 -9.77 -3.96
N LYS A 258 -22.78 -9.11 -5.12
CA LYS A 258 -23.95 -8.31 -5.55
C LYS A 258 -25.29 -9.04 -5.46
N GLU A 259 -25.31 -10.34 -5.72
CA GLU A 259 -26.53 -11.16 -5.70
C GLU A 259 -27.08 -11.40 -4.30
N TYR A 260 -26.26 -11.24 -3.25
CA TYR A 260 -26.62 -11.45 -1.85
C TYR A 260 -26.57 -10.16 -1.02
N GLU A 261 -26.06 -9.08 -1.58
CA GLU A 261 -25.82 -7.83 -0.85
C GLU A 261 -27.09 -7.26 -0.25
N GLU A 262 -28.18 -7.23 -1.02
CA GLU A 262 -29.47 -6.72 -0.54
C GLU A 262 -30.00 -7.55 0.65
N GLU A 263 -29.87 -8.89 0.61
CA GLU A 263 -30.25 -9.75 1.73
C GLU A 263 -29.41 -9.42 2.97
N LEU A 264 -28.09 -9.43 2.84
CA LEU A 264 -27.17 -9.26 3.97
C LEU A 264 -27.30 -7.87 4.61
N LEU A 265 -27.48 -6.82 3.80
CA LEU A 265 -27.69 -5.47 4.29
C LEU A 265 -29.04 -5.26 4.98
N ASN A 266 -30.06 -6.08 4.69
CA ASN A 266 -31.39 -5.99 5.31
C ASN A 266 -31.59 -6.94 6.49
N MET A 267 -30.65 -7.85 6.79
CA MET A 267 -30.76 -8.78 7.91
C MET A 267 -30.94 -8.05 9.24
N LYS A 268 -31.77 -8.59 10.12
CA LYS A 268 -31.91 -8.11 11.48
C LYS A 268 -30.96 -8.86 12.42
N ALA A 269 -30.61 -8.22 13.53
CA ALA A 269 -29.83 -8.89 14.56
C ALA A 269 -30.52 -10.20 15.00
N GLY A 270 -29.75 -11.28 15.00
CA GLY A 270 -30.26 -12.64 15.29
C GLY A 270 -30.69 -13.45 14.06
N GLU A 271 -30.73 -12.88 12.87
CA GLU A 271 -31.09 -13.61 11.65
C GLU A 271 -29.90 -14.37 11.05
N VAL A 272 -30.20 -15.48 10.40
CA VAL A 272 -29.27 -16.32 9.63
C VAL A 272 -29.57 -16.14 8.14
N SER A 273 -28.56 -15.93 7.32
CA SER A 273 -28.70 -15.71 5.87
C SER A 273 -29.14 -16.98 5.10
N SER A 274 -29.47 -16.79 3.84
CA SER A 274 -29.33 -17.84 2.84
C SER A 274 -27.88 -18.31 2.71
N ILE A 275 -27.63 -19.40 1.95
CA ILE A 275 -26.28 -19.85 1.64
C ILE A 275 -25.69 -18.91 0.57
N VAL A 276 -24.66 -18.19 0.92
CA VAL A 276 -23.91 -17.31 0.01
C VAL A 276 -22.81 -18.13 -0.65
N LYS A 277 -22.91 -18.36 -1.95
CA LYS A 277 -21.94 -19.12 -2.73
C LYS A 277 -21.01 -18.18 -3.47
N THR A 278 -19.68 -18.36 -3.26
CA THR A 278 -18.63 -17.68 -4.01
C THR A 278 -17.75 -18.68 -4.75
N GLU A 279 -16.79 -18.22 -5.49
CA GLU A 279 -15.78 -19.08 -6.13
C GLU A 279 -15.03 -19.92 -5.10
N ASP A 280 -14.68 -19.32 -3.95
CA ASP A 280 -13.81 -19.90 -2.95
C ASP A 280 -14.53 -20.59 -1.80
N TYR A 281 -15.68 -20.08 -1.40
CA TYR A 281 -16.38 -20.53 -0.20
C TYR A 281 -17.90 -20.54 -0.37
N TYR A 282 -18.53 -21.37 0.46
CA TYR A 282 -19.91 -21.20 0.87
C TYR A 282 -19.91 -20.50 2.23
N TYR A 283 -20.71 -19.44 2.38
CA TYR A 283 -20.86 -18.72 3.63
C TYR A 283 -22.29 -18.84 4.16
N ILE A 284 -22.41 -18.90 5.48
CA ILE A 284 -23.66 -18.73 6.22
C ILE A 284 -23.39 -17.61 7.22
N TYR A 285 -24.08 -16.49 7.07
CA TYR A 285 -23.93 -15.34 7.94
C TYR A 285 -24.98 -15.34 9.03
N TYR A 286 -24.58 -14.92 10.22
CA TYR A 286 -25.45 -14.59 11.33
C TYR A 286 -25.24 -13.12 11.67
N CYS A 287 -26.31 -12.31 11.61
CA CYS A 287 -26.23 -10.90 11.92
C CYS A 287 -26.13 -10.69 13.43
N VAL A 288 -24.99 -10.24 13.91
CA VAL A 288 -24.75 -9.91 15.33
C VAL A 288 -25.26 -8.52 15.63
N SER A 289 -25.00 -7.56 14.74
CA SER A 289 -25.43 -6.17 14.88
C SER A 289 -25.75 -5.58 13.52
N GLU A 290 -26.87 -4.86 13.45
CA GLU A 290 -27.30 -4.12 12.24
C GLU A 290 -26.46 -2.87 11.99
N PHE A 291 -25.72 -2.42 13.00
CA PHE A 291 -24.83 -1.26 12.92
C PHE A 291 -23.69 -1.44 13.94
N ASP A 292 -22.46 -1.47 13.43
CA ASP A 292 -21.24 -1.48 14.23
C ASP A 292 -20.63 -0.09 14.23
N VAL A 293 -20.65 0.57 15.39
CA VAL A 293 -20.22 1.96 15.52
C VAL A 293 -18.74 2.13 15.22
N ASP A 294 -17.90 1.23 15.73
CA ASP A 294 -16.45 1.34 15.60
C ASP A 294 -16.04 1.07 14.14
N ALA A 295 -16.57 0.01 13.53
CA ALA A 295 -16.29 -0.31 12.13
C ALA A 295 -16.85 0.76 11.17
N THR A 296 -18.00 1.36 11.47
CA THR A 296 -18.55 2.47 10.69
C THR A 296 -17.67 3.71 10.79
N TYR A 297 -17.11 3.98 11.96
CA TYR A 297 -16.15 5.08 12.11
C TYR A 297 -14.87 4.83 11.30
N GLU A 298 -14.30 3.63 11.40
CA GLU A 298 -13.12 3.24 10.60
C GLU A 298 -13.41 3.35 9.10
N LYS A 299 -14.58 2.94 8.63
CA LYS A 299 -14.99 3.06 7.24
C LYS A 299 -15.12 4.51 6.78
N LYS A 300 -15.59 5.43 7.64
CA LYS A 300 -15.61 6.86 7.34
C LYS A 300 -14.19 7.41 7.14
N GLU A 301 -13.26 7.04 8.01
CA GLU A 301 -11.85 7.44 7.85
C GLU A 301 -11.24 6.89 6.55
N GLU A 302 -11.56 5.64 6.18
CA GLU A 302 -11.16 5.04 4.90
C GLU A 302 -11.73 5.84 3.70
N ILE A 303 -13.02 6.13 3.69
CA ILE A 303 -13.67 6.90 2.62
C ILE A 303 -13.04 8.31 2.49
N ILE A 304 -12.72 8.95 3.61
CA ILE A 304 -12.04 10.26 3.61
C ILE A 304 -10.65 10.13 2.99
N ALA A 305 -9.88 9.11 3.39
CA ALA A 305 -8.56 8.85 2.85
C ALA A 305 -8.59 8.57 1.33
N ASP A 306 -9.55 7.78 0.86
CA ASP A 306 -9.76 7.49 -0.56
C ASP A 306 -10.08 8.74 -1.36
N ARG A 307 -10.94 9.63 -0.83
CA ARG A 307 -11.26 10.92 -1.45
C ARG A 307 -10.05 11.83 -1.52
N GLN A 308 -9.24 11.87 -0.46
CA GLN A 308 -8.00 12.64 -0.43
C GLN A 308 -7.00 12.13 -1.46
N GLU A 309 -6.87 10.82 -1.55
CA GLU A 309 -5.98 10.18 -2.52
C GLU A 309 -6.40 10.45 -3.96
N GLU A 310 -7.69 10.30 -4.29
CA GLU A 310 -8.21 10.55 -5.64
C GLU A 310 -8.06 12.03 -6.05
N GLU A 311 -8.33 12.96 -5.13
CA GLU A 311 -8.11 14.39 -5.35
C GLU A 311 -6.65 14.69 -5.61
N PHE A 312 -5.74 14.11 -4.79
CA PHE A 312 -4.32 14.33 -4.96
C PHE A 312 -3.78 13.67 -6.24
N ARG A 313 -4.24 12.47 -6.56
CA ARG A 313 -3.88 11.76 -7.80
C ARG A 313 -4.23 12.58 -9.03
N THR A 314 -5.41 13.19 -9.04
CA THR A 314 -5.86 14.07 -10.13
C THR A 314 -4.94 15.27 -10.27
N ARG A 315 -4.61 15.96 -9.17
CA ARG A 315 -3.67 17.10 -9.16
C ARG A 315 -2.26 16.69 -9.59
N TYR A 316 -1.74 15.60 -9.07
CA TYR A 316 -0.43 15.10 -9.44
C TYR A 316 -0.32 14.77 -10.92
N LYS A 317 -1.35 14.13 -11.50
CA LYS A 317 -1.40 13.82 -12.93
C LYS A 317 -1.32 15.12 -13.79
N GLU A 318 -2.00 16.16 -13.39
CA GLU A 318 -1.92 17.48 -14.04
C GLU A 318 -0.52 18.09 -13.88
N TRP A 319 0.02 18.11 -12.66
CA TRP A 319 1.34 18.65 -12.37
C TRP A 319 2.44 17.92 -13.15
N ARG A 320 2.43 16.59 -13.13
CA ARG A 320 3.38 15.78 -13.91
C ARG A 320 3.27 16.07 -15.41
N GLY A 321 2.05 16.20 -15.94
CA GLY A 321 1.81 16.46 -17.37
C GLY A 321 2.27 17.85 -17.84
N THR A 322 2.43 18.81 -16.93
CA THR A 322 2.89 20.17 -17.20
C THR A 322 4.33 20.44 -16.80
N THR A 323 4.95 19.51 -16.09
CA THR A 323 6.36 19.65 -15.63
C THR A 323 7.29 18.97 -16.64
N HIS A 324 8.31 19.70 -17.08
CA HIS A 324 9.37 19.10 -17.91
C HIS A 324 10.23 18.15 -17.07
N ILE A 325 10.31 16.89 -17.49
CA ILE A 325 11.03 15.81 -16.80
C ILE A 325 12.01 15.19 -17.80
N GLU A 326 13.26 15.11 -17.43
CA GLU A 326 14.32 14.55 -18.26
C GLU A 326 15.25 13.68 -17.41
N VAL A 327 15.49 12.45 -17.84
CA VAL A 327 16.36 11.49 -17.15
C VAL A 327 17.69 11.43 -17.91
N ASN A 328 18.80 11.55 -17.18
CA ASN A 328 20.13 11.24 -17.70
C ASN A 328 20.32 9.72 -17.58
N GLU A 329 19.92 9.00 -18.62
CA GLU A 329 19.94 7.53 -18.64
C GLU A 329 21.35 6.98 -18.41
N GLU A 330 22.41 7.65 -18.93
CA GLU A 330 23.79 7.22 -18.71
C GLU A 330 24.15 7.21 -17.22
N VAL A 331 23.76 8.22 -16.49
CA VAL A 331 24.04 8.33 -15.05
C VAL A 331 23.12 7.40 -14.26
N TRP A 332 21.82 7.36 -14.61
CA TRP A 332 20.86 6.52 -13.89
C TRP A 332 21.13 5.03 -14.07
N ASP A 333 21.44 4.60 -15.28
CA ASP A 333 21.71 3.20 -15.59
C ASP A 333 23.00 2.68 -14.92
N ALA A 334 23.96 3.58 -14.67
CA ALA A 334 25.18 3.25 -13.93
C ALA A 334 24.97 3.00 -12.43
N LEU A 335 23.80 3.37 -11.86
CA LEU A 335 23.48 3.06 -10.47
C LEU A 335 22.92 1.63 -10.41
N ASP A 336 23.34 0.83 -9.43
CA ASP A 336 22.86 -0.53 -9.23
C ASP A 336 22.62 -0.81 -7.74
N PHE A 337 21.90 -1.92 -7.43
CA PHE A 337 21.72 -2.42 -6.08
C PHE A 337 23.00 -3.10 -5.54
N ASP A 338 23.89 -3.56 -6.41
CA ASP A 338 25.19 -4.16 -6.02
C ASP A 338 26.28 -3.11 -6.04
N MET A 339 26.35 -2.32 -4.97
CA MET A 339 27.32 -1.20 -4.86
C MET A 339 28.76 -1.65 -4.61
N GLU A 340 29.04 -2.94 -4.35
CA GLU A 340 30.41 -3.45 -4.25
C GLU A 340 31.13 -3.47 -5.60
N SER A 341 30.43 -3.33 -6.72
CA SER A 341 30.99 -3.45 -8.07
C SER A 341 31.32 -2.13 -8.78
N VAL A 342 31.00 -0.99 -8.17
CA VAL A 342 31.38 0.32 -8.72
C VAL A 342 32.76 0.70 -8.21
N GLY A 343 33.79 0.09 -8.84
CA GLY A 343 35.21 0.40 -8.67
C GLY A 343 35.69 1.48 -9.63
#